data_4e58d8ba8ea162d122cdc169946324ac
#
_entry.id   4e58d8ba8ea162d122cdc169946324ac
#
_cell.length_a   1.000
_cell.length_b   1.000
_cell.length_c   1.000
_cell.angle_alpha   90.00
_cell.angle_beta   90.00
_cell.angle_gamma   90.00
#
_symmetry.space_group_name_H-M   'P 1'
#
loop_
_entity.id
_entity.type
_entity.pdbx_description
1 polymer ?
#
loop_
_entity_poly.entity_id
_entity_poly.type
_entity_poly.pdbx_seq_one_letter_code
_entity_poly.pdbx_strand_id
1 'polypeptide(L)'
;MSEPNLVAVKRALISVSDKSGILEFAQALREHGVELLSTGGTYKLLKDQGIDVTEISAYTGFPEMMDGRVKTLHPKVHGGILARRGIDDQVMSEHGIDAIDMVIVNLYPFEQTVAKPDCSLEDAVENIDIGGPTMVRAAAKNHRFVNIVVNTSDYQRVLELIKRGEDIFAHGMRIKKCIIICAVQCRCFYAVKIEWLV
;
A
#
# COMPACT_ATOMS: atom_id res chain seq x y z
N MET A 1 -14.01 -12.83 -25.37
CA MET A 1 -13.22 -12.25 -24.27
C MET A 1 -14.15 -11.24 -23.61
N SER A 2 -14.61 -11.52 -22.39
CA SER A 2 -15.46 -10.60 -21.63
C SER A 2 -14.70 -9.30 -21.38
N GLU A 3 -15.36 -8.17 -21.59
CA GLU A 3 -14.82 -6.84 -21.29
C GLU A 3 -14.25 -6.81 -19.87
N PRO A 4 -13.12 -6.12 -19.66
CA PRO A 4 -12.59 -5.96 -18.30
C PRO A 4 -13.63 -5.20 -17.48
N ASN A 5 -14.19 -5.85 -16.46
CA ASN A 5 -15.07 -5.19 -15.51
C ASN A 5 -14.28 -4.02 -14.89
N LEU A 6 -14.67 -2.81 -15.25
CA LEU A 6 -14.16 -1.57 -14.67
C LEU A 6 -14.47 -1.57 -13.17
N VAL A 7 -13.51 -1.91 -12.34
CA VAL A 7 -13.67 -1.84 -10.89
C VAL A 7 -13.41 -0.39 -10.47
N ALA A 8 -14.48 0.33 -10.18
CA ALA A 8 -14.37 1.66 -9.59
C ALA A 8 -13.61 1.58 -8.26
N VAL A 9 -12.64 2.47 -8.07
CA VAL A 9 -11.92 2.58 -6.79
C VAL A 9 -12.88 3.19 -5.76
N LYS A 10 -13.31 2.39 -4.79
CA LYS A 10 -14.19 2.84 -3.69
C LYS A 10 -13.42 3.06 -2.39
N ARG A 11 -12.38 2.26 -2.15
CA ARG A 11 -11.56 2.35 -0.93
C ARG A 11 -10.08 2.22 -1.26
N ALA A 12 -9.28 3.11 -0.69
CA ALA A 12 -7.83 3.13 -0.85
C ALA A 12 -7.11 3.08 0.50
N LEU A 13 -6.05 2.28 0.59
CA LEU A 13 -5.15 2.22 1.74
C LEU A 13 -3.86 2.97 1.43
N ILE A 14 -3.55 3.99 2.24
CA ILE A 14 -2.37 4.85 2.09
C ILE A 14 -1.39 4.62 3.23
N SER A 15 -0.19 4.15 2.91
CA SER A 15 0.89 3.94 3.88
C SER A 15 2.23 4.29 3.22
N VAL A 16 2.65 5.54 3.35
CA VAL A 16 3.82 6.06 2.64
C VAL A 16 4.90 6.58 3.58
N SER A 17 6.15 6.27 3.28
CA SER A 17 7.33 6.82 3.92
C SER A 17 7.66 8.20 3.33
N ASP A 18 7.83 8.28 2.01
CA ASP A 18 7.92 9.54 1.27
C ASP A 18 6.51 10.13 1.11
N LYS A 19 6.30 11.30 1.71
CA LYS A 19 5.00 11.99 1.76
C LYS A 19 4.84 13.05 0.67
N SER A 20 5.77 13.13 -0.28
CA SER A 20 5.73 14.10 -1.38
C SER A 20 4.45 13.93 -2.22
N GLY A 21 3.66 14.99 -2.36
CA GLY A 21 2.44 15.03 -3.16
C GLY A 21 1.27 14.20 -2.63
N ILE A 22 1.39 13.61 -1.42
CA ILE A 22 0.34 12.74 -0.89
C ILE A 22 -0.92 13.50 -0.47
N LEU A 23 -0.78 14.75 -0.05
CA LEU A 23 -1.93 15.57 0.38
C LEU A 23 -2.87 15.85 -0.80
N GLU A 24 -2.33 16.39 -1.89
CA GLU A 24 -3.10 16.68 -3.10
C GLU A 24 -3.69 15.39 -3.69
N PHE A 25 -2.93 14.29 -3.64
CA PHE A 25 -3.40 13.01 -4.13
C PHE A 25 -4.55 12.45 -3.30
N ALA A 26 -4.44 12.48 -1.97
CA ALA A 26 -5.48 12.01 -1.05
C ALA A 26 -6.75 12.87 -1.12
N GLN A 27 -6.59 14.19 -1.19
CA GLN A 27 -7.72 15.10 -1.35
C GLN A 27 -8.48 14.83 -2.66
N ALA A 28 -7.77 14.68 -3.77
CA ALA A 28 -8.39 14.38 -5.05
C ALA A 28 -9.11 13.01 -5.05
N LEU A 29 -8.57 12.00 -4.37
CA LEU A 29 -9.27 10.72 -4.19
C LEU A 29 -10.58 10.91 -3.41
N ARG A 30 -10.58 11.70 -2.33
CA ARG A 30 -11.79 12.02 -1.56
C ARG A 30 -12.84 12.75 -2.40
N GLU A 31 -12.44 13.73 -3.19
CA GLU A 31 -13.33 14.45 -4.13
C GLU A 31 -14.01 13.52 -5.14
N HIS A 32 -13.38 12.38 -5.46
CA HIS A 32 -13.95 11.33 -6.30
C HIS A 32 -14.72 10.25 -5.50
N GLY A 33 -14.98 10.49 -4.22
CA GLY A 33 -15.77 9.61 -3.37
C GLY A 33 -15.02 8.37 -2.85
N VAL A 34 -13.69 8.34 -2.97
CA VAL A 34 -12.88 7.22 -2.47
C VAL A 34 -12.74 7.33 -0.95
N GLU A 35 -13.09 6.28 -0.22
CA GLU A 35 -12.83 6.15 1.20
C GLU A 35 -11.34 5.90 1.44
N LEU A 36 -10.75 6.61 2.41
CA LEU A 36 -9.32 6.50 2.71
C LEU A 36 -9.08 5.79 4.03
N LEU A 37 -8.24 4.77 3.99
CA LEU A 37 -7.62 4.14 5.15
C LEU A 37 -6.15 4.57 5.21
N SER A 38 -5.61 4.80 6.40
CA SER A 38 -4.19 5.13 6.53
C SER A 38 -3.58 4.67 7.85
N THR A 39 -2.26 4.75 7.95
CA THR A 39 -1.49 4.27 9.10
C THR A 39 -0.57 5.34 9.66
N GLY A 40 -0.36 5.33 10.96
CA GLY A 40 0.72 6.05 11.66
C GLY A 40 0.90 7.50 11.23
N GLY A 41 2.12 7.88 10.87
CA GLY A 41 2.45 9.25 10.51
C GLY A 41 1.77 9.76 9.22
N THR A 42 1.37 8.86 8.30
CA THR A 42 0.59 9.26 7.12
C THR A 42 -0.84 9.59 7.51
N TYR A 43 -1.49 8.78 8.36
CA TYR A 43 -2.80 9.08 8.91
C TYR A 43 -2.81 10.44 9.60
N LYS A 44 -1.85 10.67 10.51
CA LYS A 44 -1.75 11.94 11.24
C LYS A 44 -1.63 13.13 10.30
N LEU A 45 -0.75 13.04 9.30
CA LEU A 45 -0.57 14.11 8.30
C LEU A 45 -1.88 14.44 7.57
N LEU A 46 -2.59 13.42 7.08
CA LEU A 46 -3.84 13.62 6.35
C LEU A 46 -4.92 14.23 7.26
N LYS A 47 -5.03 13.71 8.48
CA LYS A 47 -5.99 14.18 9.48
C LYS A 47 -5.77 15.64 9.89
N ASP A 48 -4.51 16.02 10.14
CA ASP A 48 -4.13 17.38 10.54
C ASP A 48 -4.43 18.41 9.42
N GLN A 49 -4.48 17.96 8.17
CA GLN A 49 -4.88 18.79 7.00
C GLN A 49 -6.39 18.73 6.71
N GLY A 50 -7.18 18.15 7.61
CA GLY A 50 -8.65 18.09 7.48
C GLY A 50 -9.16 17.10 6.43
N ILE A 51 -8.30 16.21 5.92
CA ILE A 51 -8.72 15.15 4.99
C ILE A 51 -9.43 14.06 5.79
N ASP A 52 -10.63 13.69 5.34
CA ASP A 52 -11.39 12.60 5.95
C ASP A 52 -10.73 11.25 5.64
N VAL A 53 -10.20 10.63 6.68
CA VAL A 53 -9.42 9.39 6.62
C VAL A 53 -9.63 8.57 7.88
N THR A 54 -9.77 7.27 7.73
CA THR A 54 -9.93 6.31 8.84
C THR A 54 -8.58 5.69 9.18
N GLU A 55 -8.24 5.67 10.46
CA GLU A 55 -7.05 4.97 10.93
C GLU A 55 -7.21 3.46 10.83
N ILE A 56 -6.15 2.77 10.43
CA ILE A 56 -6.20 1.32 10.21
C ILE A 56 -6.55 0.54 11.48
N SER A 57 -6.17 1.01 12.66
CA SER A 57 -6.53 0.43 13.95
C SER A 57 -8.04 0.51 14.21
N ALA A 58 -8.68 1.63 13.87
CA ALA A 58 -10.13 1.79 13.97
C ALA A 58 -10.86 0.89 12.95
N TYR A 59 -10.34 0.77 11.73
CA TYR A 59 -10.90 -0.11 10.69
C TYR A 59 -10.80 -1.59 11.06
N THR A 60 -9.66 -2.04 11.57
CA THR A 60 -9.45 -3.43 11.95
C THR A 60 -10.11 -3.79 13.27
N GLY A 61 -10.32 -2.82 14.17
CA GLY A 61 -10.66 -3.02 15.56
C GLY A 61 -9.51 -3.57 16.39
N PHE A 62 -8.27 -3.47 15.88
CA PHE A 62 -7.07 -4.02 16.50
C PHE A 62 -6.00 -2.95 16.67
N PRO A 63 -5.44 -2.76 17.89
CA PRO A 63 -4.45 -1.72 18.13
C PRO A 63 -3.13 -1.99 17.41
N GLU A 64 -2.41 -0.93 17.09
CA GLU A 64 -1.01 -1.02 16.72
C GLU A 64 -0.19 -1.58 17.89
N MET A 65 0.67 -2.55 17.64
CA MET A 65 1.44 -3.24 18.67
C MET A 65 2.92 -3.31 18.32
N MET A 66 3.76 -3.58 19.34
CA MET A 66 5.19 -3.82 19.19
C MET A 66 5.87 -2.64 18.47
N ASP A 67 5.63 -1.42 18.95
CA ASP A 67 6.18 -0.17 18.41
C ASP A 67 5.91 0.01 16.90
N GLY A 68 4.74 -0.44 16.44
CA GLY A 68 4.32 -0.32 15.04
C GLY A 68 4.74 -1.46 14.12
N ARG A 69 5.43 -2.47 14.62
CA ARG A 69 5.80 -3.65 13.82
C ARG A 69 4.59 -4.44 13.33
N VAL A 70 3.48 -4.41 14.09
CA VAL A 70 2.21 -5.03 13.72
C VAL A 70 1.12 -3.97 13.65
N LYS A 71 0.70 -3.62 12.44
CA LYS A 71 -0.42 -2.70 12.17
C LYS A 71 -1.22 -3.09 10.92
N THR A 72 -0.57 -3.34 9.80
CA THR A 72 -1.24 -3.74 8.55
C THR A 72 -1.27 -5.25 8.32
N LEU A 73 -0.50 -6.02 9.09
CA LEU A 73 -0.52 -7.49 9.06
C LEU A 73 -1.76 -8.02 9.78
N HIS A 74 -2.92 -7.80 9.18
CA HIS A 74 -4.21 -8.15 9.76
C HIS A 74 -5.12 -8.80 8.69
N PRO A 75 -5.92 -9.82 9.04
CA PRO A 75 -6.83 -10.49 8.09
C PRO A 75 -7.79 -9.55 7.38
N LYS A 76 -8.35 -8.54 8.06
CA LYS A 76 -9.23 -7.55 7.41
C LYS A 76 -8.50 -6.74 6.32
N VAL A 77 -7.25 -6.37 6.55
CA VAL A 77 -6.46 -5.61 5.57
C VAL A 77 -6.09 -6.50 4.39
N HIS A 78 -5.44 -7.63 4.65
CA HIS A 78 -4.99 -8.52 3.58
C HIS A 78 -6.15 -9.25 2.89
N GLY A 79 -7.21 -9.57 3.62
CA GLY A 79 -8.45 -10.07 3.03
C GLY A 79 -9.08 -9.06 2.07
N GLY A 80 -9.18 -7.79 2.47
CA GLY A 80 -9.68 -6.72 1.60
C GLY A 80 -8.87 -6.54 0.31
N ILE A 81 -7.52 -6.71 0.38
CA ILE A 81 -6.65 -6.64 -0.78
C ILE A 81 -6.71 -7.92 -1.62
N LEU A 82 -6.73 -9.11 -1.01
CA LEU A 82 -6.58 -10.39 -1.70
C LEU A 82 -7.87 -10.99 -2.22
N ALA A 83 -9.04 -10.57 -1.70
CA ALA A 83 -10.32 -11.13 -2.06
C ALA A 83 -10.66 -10.91 -3.55
N ARG A 84 -11.10 -11.96 -4.21
CA ARG A 84 -11.53 -11.96 -5.61
C ARG A 84 -12.98 -11.54 -5.68
N ARG A 85 -13.24 -10.39 -6.27
CA ARG A 85 -14.60 -9.80 -6.40
C ARG A 85 -15.52 -10.77 -7.15
N GLY A 86 -16.72 -11.02 -6.61
CA GLY A 86 -17.69 -11.97 -7.16
C GLY A 86 -17.43 -13.44 -6.83
N ILE A 87 -16.29 -13.78 -6.20
CA ILE A 87 -15.94 -15.15 -5.82
C ILE A 87 -15.89 -15.30 -4.30
N ASP A 88 -15.21 -14.38 -3.63
CA ASP A 88 -14.97 -14.46 -2.19
C ASP A 88 -15.93 -13.57 -1.38
N ASP A 89 -16.97 -12.99 -2.00
CA ASP A 89 -17.87 -12.00 -1.41
C ASP A 89 -18.62 -12.55 -0.19
N GLN A 90 -19.00 -13.83 -0.20
CA GLN A 90 -19.66 -14.47 0.95
C GLN A 90 -18.72 -14.51 2.16
N VAL A 91 -17.50 -14.97 1.98
CA VAL A 91 -16.50 -15.06 3.07
C VAL A 91 -16.15 -13.65 3.59
N MET A 92 -16.03 -12.67 2.71
CA MET A 92 -15.80 -11.28 3.11
C MET A 92 -16.94 -10.78 4.00
N SER A 93 -18.19 -11.02 3.61
CA SER A 93 -19.37 -10.62 4.38
C SER A 93 -19.43 -11.30 5.74
N GLU A 94 -19.18 -12.62 5.80
CA GLU A 94 -19.19 -13.41 7.04
C GLU A 94 -18.15 -12.91 8.07
N HIS A 95 -17.02 -12.39 7.59
CA HIS A 95 -15.93 -11.91 8.44
C HIS A 95 -15.83 -10.38 8.56
N GLY A 96 -16.80 -9.64 8.01
CA GLY A 96 -16.81 -8.17 8.04
C GLY A 96 -15.56 -7.58 7.39
N ILE A 97 -15.17 -8.15 6.25
CA ILE A 97 -14.02 -7.69 5.45
C ILE A 97 -14.53 -6.88 4.27
N ASP A 98 -14.16 -5.62 4.23
CA ASP A 98 -14.48 -4.76 3.09
C ASP A 98 -13.38 -4.79 2.04
N ALA A 99 -13.76 -4.57 0.77
CA ALA A 99 -12.82 -4.52 -0.32
C ALA A 99 -11.89 -3.30 -0.22
N ILE A 100 -10.60 -3.51 -0.51
CA ILE A 100 -9.61 -2.45 -0.72
C ILE A 100 -9.23 -2.50 -2.20
N ASP A 101 -9.54 -1.44 -2.95
CA ASP A 101 -9.42 -1.41 -4.40
C ASP A 101 -8.11 -0.76 -4.87
N MET A 102 -7.47 0.01 -3.97
CA MET A 102 -6.20 0.66 -4.25
C MET A 102 -5.30 0.62 -3.02
N VAL A 103 -4.01 0.36 -3.24
CA VAL A 103 -2.97 0.45 -2.22
C VAL A 103 -1.93 1.46 -2.69
N ILE A 104 -1.70 2.49 -1.89
CA ILE A 104 -0.68 3.51 -2.11
C ILE A 104 0.39 3.30 -1.05
N VAL A 105 1.54 2.79 -1.45
CA VAL A 105 2.61 2.42 -0.52
C VAL A 105 3.97 2.65 -1.16
N ASN A 106 4.81 3.43 -0.51
CA ASN A 106 6.24 3.42 -0.79
C ASN A 106 6.98 2.95 0.46
N LEU A 107 8.10 2.30 0.21
CA LEU A 107 8.80 1.53 1.22
C LEU A 107 9.80 2.39 1.98
N TYR A 108 10.22 1.95 3.16
CA TYR A 108 11.30 2.60 3.89
C TYR A 108 12.58 2.64 3.04
N PRO A 109 13.33 3.75 3.09
CA PRO A 109 14.55 3.91 2.31
C PRO A 109 15.72 3.15 2.95
N PHE A 110 15.64 1.81 3.01
CA PHE A 110 16.61 0.94 3.65
C PHE A 110 18.04 1.19 3.14
N GLU A 111 18.20 1.29 1.81
CA GLU A 111 19.52 1.57 1.20
C GLU A 111 20.13 2.88 1.69
N GLN A 112 19.31 3.93 1.85
CA GLN A 112 19.77 5.23 2.36
C GLN A 112 20.13 5.15 3.86
N THR A 113 19.43 4.31 4.61
CA THR A 113 19.71 4.12 6.04
C THR A 113 21.06 3.44 6.24
N VAL A 114 21.29 2.31 5.56
CA VAL A 114 22.54 1.55 5.68
C VAL A 114 23.75 2.23 5.02
N ALA A 115 23.53 3.19 4.15
CA ALA A 115 24.59 4.00 3.54
C ALA A 115 25.12 5.11 4.48
N LYS A 116 24.47 5.37 5.61
CA LYS A 116 24.95 6.36 6.58
C LYS A 116 26.18 5.81 7.30
N PRO A 117 27.26 6.62 7.45
CA PRO A 117 28.50 6.17 8.09
C PRO A 117 28.34 5.74 9.58
N ASP A 118 27.32 6.27 10.25
CA ASP A 118 26.99 6.07 11.65
C ASP A 118 25.82 5.10 11.87
N CYS A 119 25.37 4.40 10.80
CA CYS A 119 24.29 3.43 10.88
C CYS A 119 24.70 2.23 11.75
N SER A 120 24.00 2.02 12.85
CA SER A 120 24.16 0.82 13.67
C SER A 120 23.42 -0.37 13.03
N LEU A 121 23.78 -1.59 13.47
CA LEU A 121 23.03 -2.79 13.07
C LEU A 121 21.57 -2.72 13.53
N GLU A 122 21.34 -2.15 14.70
CA GLU A 122 19.99 -1.98 15.25
C GLU A 122 19.17 -1.03 14.39
N ASP A 123 19.73 0.11 13.95
CA ASP A 123 19.07 1.02 13.01
C ASP A 123 18.74 0.34 11.70
N ALA A 124 19.65 -0.46 11.18
CA ALA A 124 19.41 -1.22 9.94
C ALA A 124 18.27 -2.22 10.11
N VAL A 125 18.25 -2.98 11.20
CA VAL A 125 17.20 -3.97 11.50
C VAL A 125 15.84 -3.29 11.67
N GLU A 126 15.74 -2.17 12.40
CA GLU A 126 14.48 -1.45 12.59
C GLU A 126 13.94 -0.82 11.30
N ASN A 127 14.78 -0.59 10.31
CA ASN A 127 14.37 -0.08 9.00
C ASN A 127 14.01 -1.18 7.98
N ILE A 128 13.96 -2.45 8.39
CA ILE A 128 13.41 -3.54 7.55
C ILE A 128 11.89 -3.39 7.51
N ASP A 129 11.37 -3.01 6.35
CA ASP A 129 9.93 -2.86 6.13
C ASP A 129 9.29 -4.24 5.90
N ILE A 130 8.33 -4.58 6.75
CA ILE A 130 7.54 -5.82 6.65
C ILE A 130 6.18 -5.55 6.02
N GLY A 131 5.48 -4.53 6.50
CA GLY A 131 4.10 -4.24 6.11
C GLY A 131 3.96 -3.79 4.65
N GLY A 132 4.83 -2.88 4.21
CA GLY A 132 4.84 -2.37 2.85
C GLY A 132 5.01 -3.47 1.80
N PRO A 133 6.08 -4.27 1.86
CA PRO A 133 6.30 -5.39 0.93
C PRO A 133 5.18 -6.42 0.90
N THR A 134 4.57 -6.73 2.04
CA THR A 134 3.45 -7.68 2.08
C THR A 134 2.21 -7.13 1.38
N MET A 135 1.91 -5.85 1.55
CA MET A 135 0.81 -5.18 0.83
C MET A 135 1.06 -5.10 -0.68
N VAL A 136 2.30 -4.76 -1.08
CA VAL A 136 2.71 -4.77 -2.51
C VAL A 136 2.51 -6.14 -3.12
N ARG A 137 2.96 -7.19 -2.45
CA ARG A 137 2.82 -8.57 -2.93
C ARG A 137 1.36 -9.01 -3.00
N ALA A 138 0.54 -8.66 -1.99
CA ALA A 138 -0.89 -8.97 -1.97
C ALA A 138 -1.62 -8.29 -3.13
N ALA A 139 -1.41 -6.99 -3.33
CA ALA A 139 -2.01 -6.25 -4.44
C ALA A 139 -1.55 -6.79 -5.81
N ALA A 140 -0.25 -7.10 -5.96
CA ALA A 140 0.26 -7.70 -7.19
C ALA A 140 -0.37 -9.08 -7.49
N LYS A 141 -0.56 -9.92 -6.46
CA LYS A 141 -1.24 -11.21 -6.60
C LYS A 141 -2.70 -11.04 -7.04
N ASN A 142 -3.38 -10.01 -6.56
CA ASN A 142 -4.78 -9.72 -6.88
C ASN A 142 -4.92 -8.57 -7.88
N HIS A 143 -3.97 -8.40 -8.79
CA HIS A 143 -3.89 -7.28 -9.73
C HIS A 143 -5.15 -7.07 -10.60
N ARG A 144 -5.99 -8.06 -10.78
CA ARG A 144 -7.24 -7.94 -11.53
C ARG A 144 -8.26 -7.02 -10.84
N PHE A 145 -8.17 -6.88 -9.52
CA PHE A 145 -9.16 -6.18 -8.70
C PHE A 145 -8.56 -5.05 -7.86
N VAL A 146 -7.23 -4.98 -7.73
CA VAL A 146 -6.56 -4.03 -6.85
C VAL A 146 -5.48 -3.24 -7.58
N ASN A 147 -5.52 -1.93 -7.47
CA ASN A 147 -4.50 -1.03 -7.96
C ASN A 147 -3.37 -0.89 -6.94
N ILE A 148 -2.13 -0.78 -7.40
CA ILE A 148 -0.99 -0.50 -6.54
C ILE A 148 -0.20 0.70 -7.08
N VAL A 149 0.03 1.69 -6.22
CA VAL A 149 0.82 2.89 -6.52
C VAL A 149 1.99 2.94 -5.57
N VAL A 150 3.21 2.84 -6.09
CA VAL A 150 4.44 2.73 -5.28
C VAL A 150 5.38 3.91 -5.46
N ASN A 151 5.08 4.80 -6.41
CA ASN A 151 5.94 5.93 -6.74
C ASN A 151 5.12 7.22 -6.76
N THR A 152 5.64 8.26 -6.10
CA THR A 152 5.02 9.59 -6.07
C THR A 152 4.86 10.20 -7.45
N SER A 153 5.77 9.90 -8.38
CA SER A 153 5.68 10.35 -9.78
C SER A 153 4.46 9.82 -10.54
N ASP A 154 3.80 8.79 -10.04
CA ASP A 154 2.64 8.20 -10.70
C ASP A 154 1.31 8.83 -10.24
N TYR A 155 1.30 9.66 -9.18
CA TYR A 155 0.09 10.22 -8.59
C TYR A 155 -0.75 11.03 -9.60
N GLN A 156 -0.11 11.95 -10.30
CA GLN A 156 -0.81 12.79 -11.28
C GLN A 156 -1.46 11.97 -12.38
N ARG A 157 -0.76 10.98 -12.92
CA ARG A 157 -1.28 10.09 -13.95
C ARG A 157 -2.47 9.26 -13.45
N VAL A 158 -2.41 8.76 -12.21
CA VAL A 158 -3.52 8.01 -11.61
C VAL A 158 -4.76 8.89 -11.48
N LEU A 159 -4.60 10.14 -11.01
CA LEU A 159 -5.70 11.09 -10.91
C LEU A 159 -6.33 11.41 -12.28
N GLU A 160 -5.53 11.56 -13.31
CA GLU A 160 -6.04 11.79 -14.66
C GLU A 160 -6.91 10.61 -15.15
N LEU A 161 -6.49 9.38 -14.89
CA LEU A 161 -7.26 8.18 -15.24
C LEU A 161 -8.58 8.09 -14.45
N ILE A 162 -8.54 8.37 -13.14
CA ILE A 162 -9.74 8.42 -12.30
C ILE A 162 -10.73 9.48 -12.83
N LYS A 163 -10.25 10.68 -13.12
CA LYS A 163 -11.08 11.78 -13.67
C LYS A 163 -11.75 11.44 -14.99
N ARG A 164 -11.09 10.65 -15.82
CA ARG A 164 -11.65 10.21 -17.12
C ARG A 164 -12.58 9.01 -16.98
N GLY A 165 -12.71 8.41 -15.78
CA GLY A 165 -13.40 7.14 -15.59
C GLY A 165 -12.72 5.98 -16.34
N GLU A 166 -11.45 6.14 -16.69
CA GLU A 166 -10.68 5.13 -17.39
C GLU A 166 -10.15 4.08 -16.42
N ASP A 167 -10.06 2.85 -16.93
CA ASP A 167 -9.49 1.76 -16.13
C ASP A 167 -8.00 1.98 -15.92
N ILE A 168 -7.66 2.35 -14.69
CA ILE A 168 -6.27 2.39 -14.23
C ILE A 168 -5.58 1.06 -14.54
N PHE A 169 -6.35 -0.03 -14.71
CA PHE A 169 -5.92 -1.37 -15.02
C PHE A 169 -5.49 -1.53 -16.49
N ALA A 170 -6.12 -0.93 -17.43
CA ALA A 170 -5.78 -1.07 -18.85
C ALA A 170 -4.44 -0.41 -19.22
N HIS A 171 -3.99 0.59 -18.44
CA HIS A 171 -2.82 1.40 -18.78
C HIS A 171 -1.47 0.82 -18.33
N GLY A 172 -1.41 -0.45 -17.98
CA GLY A 172 -0.15 -1.20 -17.82
C GLY A 172 0.78 -0.75 -16.69
N MET A 173 0.32 0.13 -15.79
CA MET A 173 1.14 0.64 -14.66
C MET A 173 1.48 -0.42 -13.62
N ARG A 174 0.96 -1.63 -13.75
CA ARG A 174 0.75 -2.55 -12.66
C ARG A 174 1.76 -3.62 -12.41
N ILE A 175 2.00 -4.42 -13.40
CA ILE A 175 2.63 -5.71 -13.14
C ILE A 175 4.14 -5.59 -13.25
N LYS A 176 4.64 -4.85 -14.24
CA LYS A 176 6.09 -4.75 -14.45
C LYS A 176 6.80 -4.04 -13.28
N LYS A 177 6.25 -2.93 -12.76
CA LYS A 177 6.85 -2.23 -11.60
C LYS A 177 6.72 -3.04 -10.31
N CYS A 178 5.54 -3.65 -10.04
CA CYS A 178 5.35 -4.48 -8.83
C CYS A 178 6.20 -5.75 -8.83
N ILE A 179 6.34 -6.43 -9.96
CA ILE A 179 7.23 -7.60 -10.08
C ILE A 179 8.69 -7.18 -9.88
N ILE A 180 9.10 -6.04 -10.44
CA ILE A 180 10.46 -5.52 -10.26
C ILE A 180 10.70 -5.15 -8.79
N ILE A 181 9.77 -4.47 -8.12
CA ILE A 181 9.90 -4.11 -6.70
C ILE A 181 9.95 -5.37 -5.84
N CYS A 182 9.08 -6.35 -6.06
CA CYS A 182 9.15 -7.65 -5.38
C CYS A 182 10.48 -8.37 -5.65
N ALA A 183 11.01 -8.33 -6.86
CA ALA A 183 12.27 -8.97 -7.23
C ALA A 183 13.49 -8.23 -6.68
N VAL A 184 13.46 -6.90 -6.69
CA VAL A 184 14.57 -6.06 -6.18
C VAL A 184 14.65 -6.18 -4.66
N GLN A 185 13.53 -6.12 -3.94
CA GLN A 185 13.55 -6.30 -2.49
C GLN A 185 13.89 -7.72 -2.04
N CYS A 186 13.44 -8.75 -2.78
CA CYS A 186 13.95 -10.11 -2.54
C CYS A 186 15.46 -10.20 -2.81
N ARG A 187 16.00 -9.43 -3.76
CA ARG A 187 17.46 -9.37 -3.99
C ARG A 187 18.19 -8.60 -2.89
N CYS A 188 17.62 -7.56 -2.31
CA CYS A 188 18.20 -6.89 -1.13
C CYS A 188 18.27 -7.85 0.07
N PHE A 189 17.27 -8.71 0.27
CA PHE A 189 17.36 -9.79 1.28
C PHE A 189 18.46 -10.83 0.97
N TYR A 190 18.79 -11.07 -0.31
CA TYR A 190 19.89 -11.95 -0.69
C TYR A 190 21.23 -11.23 -0.81
N ALA A 191 21.24 -9.92 -0.92
CA ALA A 191 22.48 -9.13 -1.08
C ALA A 191 22.98 -8.51 0.22
N VAL A 192 22.21 -8.53 1.31
CA VAL A 192 22.77 -8.50 2.67
C VAL A 192 23.43 -9.87 2.89
N LYS A 193 24.44 -10.13 2.10
CA LYS A 193 25.44 -11.17 2.33
C LYS A 193 25.91 -10.98 3.76
N ILE A 194 25.64 -11.93 4.56
CA ILE A 194 26.37 -12.54 5.65
C ILE A 194 27.88 -12.20 5.70
N GLU A 195 28.26 -10.98 5.44
CA GLU A 195 29.61 -10.46 5.71
C GLU A 195 29.72 -9.89 7.13
N TRP A 196 28.60 -9.88 7.87
CA TRP A 196 28.54 -9.44 9.27
C TRP A 196 28.48 -10.61 10.29
N LEU A 197 28.62 -11.85 9.83
CA LEU A 197 28.59 -13.06 10.69
C LEU A 197 29.94 -13.77 10.77
N VAL A 198 31.07 -13.05 10.64
CA VAL A 198 32.39 -13.56 11.05
C VAL A 198 33.11 -12.53 11.90
#